data_6dd066c09ca4fd495c00b7d10ada77ae
#
_entry.id   6dd066c09ca4fd495c00b7d10ada77ae
#
_cell.length_a   1.000
_cell.length_b   1.000
_cell.length_c   1.000
_cell.angle_alpha   90.00
_cell.angle_beta   90.00
_cell.angle_gamma   90.00
#
_symmetry.space_group_name_H-M   'P 1'
#
loop_
_entity.id
_entity.type
_entity.pdbx_description
1 polymer ?
#
loop_
_entity_poly.entity_id
_entity_poly.type
_entity_poly.pdbx_seq_one_letter_code
_entity_poly.pdbx_strand_id
1 'polypeptide(L)'
;PWLFRQRHGRPLVTAKIATTIDGRIAAPDGTSQWITGPDARAHAHEIRSRIDAIVVGTGTALRDNPKLTARRPDGQPYAHQPTRVVTGRRDLPADAALREGPGYLHVHSHDPAAVLAVLRDALWVLVEGGPSIIGAFADADLIDEIDHYLAPALLGAGASSVGAQRVTTLTDKRVFRRDVVTELGDDLYVRYRRQLGDGAGFRAR
;
A
#
# COMPACT_ATOMS: atom_id res chain seq x y z
N PRO A 1 -7.51 -11.73 8.07
CA PRO A 1 -6.11 -12.06 7.72
C PRO A 1 -5.71 -13.49 8.10
N TRP A 2 -5.99 -13.93 9.34
CA TRP A 2 -5.62 -15.28 9.79
C TRP A 2 -6.18 -16.38 8.87
N LEU A 3 -7.49 -16.37 8.59
CA LEU A 3 -8.12 -17.37 7.71
C LEU A 3 -7.56 -17.31 6.27
N PHE A 4 -7.24 -16.12 5.78
CA PHE A 4 -6.60 -15.92 4.48
C PHE A 4 -5.25 -16.65 4.45
N ARG A 5 -4.41 -16.43 5.46
CA ARG A 5 -3.10 -17.07 5.57
C ARG A 5 -3.21 -18.60 5.62
N GLN A 6 -4.19 -19.15 6.37
CA GLN A 6 -4.39 -20.60 6.42
C GLN A 6 -4.73 -21.19 5.05
N ARG A 7 -5.46 -20.45 4.20
CA ARG A 7 -5.86 -20.90 2.87
C ARG A 7 -4.79 -20.70 1.81
N HIS A 8 -3.99 -19.64 1.92
CA HIS A 8 -3.07 -19.21 0.85
C HIS A 8 -1.58 -19.36 1.21
N GLY A 9 -1.25 -19.74 2.45
CA GLY A 9 0.15 -19.93 2.91
C GLY A 9 0.98 -18.64 2.98
N ARG A 10 0.35 -17.46 2.82
CA ARG A 10 1.00 -16.15 2.83
C ARG A 10 0.14 -15.09 3.52
N PRO A 11 0.71 -13.94 3.93
CA PRO A 11 -0.09 -12.85 4.47
C PRO A 11 -1.11 -12.30 3.46
N LEU A 12 -2.19 -11.72 3.99
CA LEU A 12 -3.10 -10.85 3.23
C LEU A 12 -2.35 -9.58 2.85
N VAL A 13 -2.38 -9.19 1.59
CA VAL A 13 -1.72 -7.98 1.08
C VAL A 13 -2.77 -6.96 0.65
N THR A 14 -2.76 -5.81 1.32
CA THR A 14 -3.60 -4.66 0.98
C THR A 14 -2.73 -3.56 0.37
N ALA A 15 -3.08 -3.07 -0.81
CA ALA A 15 -2.47 -1.87 -1.39
C ALA A 15 -3.26 -0.63 -0.94
N LYS A 16 -2.60 0.33 -0.28
CA LYS A 16 -3.21 1.63 0.05
C LYS A 16 -2.89 2.64 -1.04
N ILE A 17 -3.92 3.24 -1.60
CA ILE A 17 -3.85 4.23 -2.67
C ILE A 17 -4.61 5.49 -2.23
N ALA A 18 -4.03 6.67 -2.40
CA ALA A 18 -4.72 7.95 -2.23
C ALA A 18 -4.60 8.74 -3.53
N THR A 19 -5.73 9.11 -4.13
CA THR A 19 -5.75 9.79 -5.44
C THR A 19 -6.73 10.94 -5.48
N THR A 20 -6.53 11.81 -6.44
CA THR A 20 -7.55 12.72 -6.96
C THR A 20 -8.61 11.97 -7.77
N ILE A 21 -9.72 12.63 -8.16
CA ILE A 21 -10.80 12.06 -8.99
C ILE A 21 -10.25 11.51 -10.32
N ASP A 22 -9.25 12.18 -10.89
CA ASP A 22 -8.58 11.77 -12.13
C ASP A 22 -7.40 10.81 -11.92
N GLY A 23 -7.31 10.18 -10.74
CA GLY A 23 -6.37 9.09 -10.44
C GLY A 23 -4.91 9.49 -10.22
N ARG A 24 -4.63 10.75 -9.89
CA ARG A 24 -3.26 11.25 -9.65
C ARG A 24 -2.89 11.14 -8.18
N ILE A 25 -1.63 10.81 -7.93
CA ILE A 25 -1.03 10.71 -6.59
C ILE A 25 0.01 11.82 -6.32
N ALA A 26 0.34 12.60 -7.29
CA ALA A 26 1.26 13.74 -7.22
C ALA A 26 1.03 14.66 -8.42
N ALA A 27 1.30 15.94 -8.23
CA ALA A 27 1.36 16.92 -9.31
C ALA A 27 2.62 16.69 -10.19
N PRO A 28 2.74 17.33 -11.38
CA PRO A 28 3.89 17.18 -12.26
C PRO A 28 5.23 17.58 -11.63
N ASP A 29 5.22 18.51 -10.69
CA ASP A 29 6.42 18.96 -9.93
C ASP A 29 6.82 17.97 -8.82
N GLY A 30 6.04 16.90 -8.61
CA GLY A 30 6.28 15.88 -7.59
C GLY A 30 5.65 16.18 -6.24
N THR A 31 5.00 17.33 -6.05
CA THR A 31 4.25 17.61 -4.81
C THR A 31 3.08 16.64 -4.67
N SER A 32 2.93 16.05 -3.47
CA SER A 32 1.94 15.00 -3.18
C SER A 32 1.23 15.16 -1.83
N GLN A 33 1.62 16.14 -1.04
CA GLN A 33 1.06 16.38 0.29
C GLN A 33 0.26 17.69 0.32
N TRP A 34 -1.02 17.68 0.70
CA TRP A 34 -1.83 16.50 1.04
C TRP A 34 -2.93 16.35 -0.02
N ILE A 35 -3.05 15.17 -0.60
CA ILE A 35 -4.13 14.90 -1.56
C ILE A 35 -5.45 14.72 -0.83
N THR A 36 -5.44 13.95 0.28
CA THR A 36 -6.62 13.65 1.07
C THR A 36 -6.66 14.45 2.37
N GLY A 37 -7.85 14.68 2.88
CA GLY A 37 -8.14 15.45 4.09
C GLY A 37 -7.68 14.76 5.40
N PRO A 38 -7.87 15.44 6.55
CA PRO A 38 -7.43 14.96 7.86
C PRO A 38 -8.12 13.66 8.28
N ASP A 39 -9.42 13.51 8.00
CA ASP A 39 -10.20 12.33 8.40
C ASP A 39 -9.73 11.06 7.66
N ALA A 40 -9.44 11.17 6.36
CA ALA A 40 -8.86 10.09 5.58
C ALA A 40 -7.46 9.69 6.09
N ARG A 41 -6.63 10.67 6.48
CA ARG A 41 -5.32 10.40 7.09
C ARG A 41 -5.44 9.75 8.46
N ALA A 42 -6.39 10.18 9.30
CA ALA A 42 -6.66 9.57 10.60
C ALA A 42 -7.09 8.11 10.43
N HIS A 43 -8.00 7.84 9.50
CA HIS A 43 -8.42 6.48 9.16
C HIS A 43 -7.26 5.61 8.65
N ALA A 44 -6.38 6.16 7.79
CA ALA A 44 -5.18 5.44 7.34
C ALA A 44 -4.26 5.07 8.52
N HIS A 45 -4.10 5.95 9.51
CA HIS A 45 -3.36 5.65 10.73
C HIS A 45 -4.05 4.59 11.61
N GLU A 46 -5.38 4.56 11.64
CA GLU A 46 -6.13 3.51 12.30
C GLU A 46 -5.90 2.14 11.63
N ILE A 47 -5.92 2.08 10.29
CA ILE A 47 -5.55 0.86 9.57
C ILE A 47 -4.13 0.42 9.92
N ARG A 48 -3.15 1.33 9.96
CA ARG A 48 -1.77 1.03 10.35
C ARG A 48 -1.66 0.44 11.76
N SER A 49 -2.57 0.77 12.67
CA SER A 49 -2.58 0.20 14.02
C SER A 49 -3.09 -1.24 14.09
N ARG A 50 -3.57 -1.80 12.97
CA ARG A 50 -4.16 -3.14 12.91
C ARG A 50 -3.35 -4.12 12.05
N ILE A 51 -2.39 -3.63 11.28
CA ILE A 51 -1.58 -4.43 10.36
C ILE A 51 -0.27 -4.88 11.04
N ASP A 52 0.32 -5.97 10.56
CA ASP A 52 1.59 -6.48 11.10
C ASP A 52 2.80 -5.82 10.45
N ALA A 53 2.69 -5.45 9.18
CA ALA A 53 3.79 -4.80 8.47
C ALA A 53 3.29 -3.78 7.44
N ILE A 54 4.08 -2.70 7.28
CA ILE A 54 3.89 -1.67 6.26
C ILE A 54 5.10 -1.64 5.34
N VAL A 55 4.88 -1.68 4.04
CA VAL A 55 5.94 -1.78 3.03
C VAL A 55 5.93 -0.55 2.13
N VAL A 56 7.10 0.06 1.96
CA VAL A 56 7.32 1.16 1.01
C VAL A 56 8.55 0.88 0.14
N GLY A 57 8.60 1.49 -1.04
CA GLY A 57 9.79 1.46 -1.87
C GLY A 57 10.87 2.45 -1.41
N THR A 58 12.16 2.19 -1.73
CA THR A 58 13.26 3.14 -1.45
C THR A 58 13.03 4.52 -2.05
N GLY A 59 12.26 4.63 -3.16
CA GLY A 59 11.89 5.92 -3.75
C GLY A 59 11.07 6.79 -2.80
N THR A 60 10.04 6.23 -2.20
CA THR A 60 9.20 6.89 -1.20
C THR A 60 10.00 7.18 0.07
N ALA A 61 10.78 6.21 0.55
CA ALA A 61 11.57 6.36 1.76
C ALA A 61 12.58 7.52 1.65
N LEU A 62 13.25 7.65 0.51
CA LEU A 62 14.27 8.70 0.27
C LEU A 62 13.65 10.09 0.02
N ARG A 63 12.51 10.15 -0.67
CA ARG A 63 11.88 11.43 -1.02
C ARG A 63 11.11 12.03 0.16
N ASP A 64 10.34 11.20 0.86
CA ASP A 64 9.35 11.66 1.83
C ASP A 64 9.84 11.50 3.28
N ASN A 65 10.94 10.76 3.51
CA ASN A 65 11.50 10.41 4.83
C ASN A 65 10.41 10.07 5.87
N PRO A 66 9.48 9.15 5.57
CA PRO A 66 8.30 8.92 6.39
C PRO A 66 8.65 8.12 7.65
N LYS A 67 7.95 8.37 8.75
CA LYS A 67 8.06 7.52 9.97
C LYS A 67 7.30 6.20 9.85
N LEU A 68 6.25 6.14 9.04
CA LEU A 68 5.31 5.01 8.87
C LEU A 68 4.71 4.46 10.17
N THR A 69 4.68 5.26 11.21
CA THR A 69 4.06 4.91 12.50
C THR A 69 2.54 5.01 12.43
N ALA A 70 1.86 4.25 13.28
CA ALA A 70 0.44 4.41 13.55
C ALA A 70 0.24 5.43 14.68
N ARG A 71 -0.50 6.53 14.41
CA ARG A 71 -0.73 7.64 15.35
C ARG A 71 -2.20 7.98 15.42
N ARG A 72 -2.66 8.36 16.61
CA ARG A 72 -3.99 8.90 16.86
C ARG A 72 -4.09 10.34 16.31
N PRO A 73 -5.30 10.90 16.19
CA PRO A 73 -5.48 12.29 15.75
C PRO A 73 -4.78 13.33 16.64
N ASP A 74 -4.59 13.03 17.91
CA ASP A 74 -3.84 13.85 18.87
C ASP A 74 -2.30 13.72 18.72
N GLY A 75 -1.82 12.94 17.77
CA GLY A 75 -0.40 12.70 17.50
C GLY A 75 0.22 11.58 18.34
N GLN A 76 -0.46 11.08 19.36
CA GLN A 76 0.04 10.00 20.20
C GLN A 76 0.10 8.66 19.43
N PRO A 77 1.13 7.83 19.64
CA PRO A 77 1.22 6.53 18.99
C PRO A 77 0.10 5.60 19.46
N TYR A 78 -0.40 4.77 18.56
CA TYR A 78 -1.17 3.60 18.94
C TYR A 78 -0.27 2.58 19.64
N ALA A 79 -0.85 1.75 20.52
CA ALA A 79 -0.09 0.72 21.26
C ALA A 79 0.54 -0.32 20.31
N HIS A 80 -0.18 -0.70 19.26
CA HIS A 80 0.38 -1.56 18.22
C HIS A 80 1.00 -0.72 17.10
N GLN A 81 2.23 -1.07 16.72
CA GLN A 81 2.98 -0.44 15.63
C GLN A 81 3.39 -1.51 14.62
N PRO A 82 3.20 -1.27 13.31
CA PRO A 82 3.61 -2.23 12.28
C PRO A 82 5.13 -2.30 12.13
N THR A 83 5.63 -3.45 11.72
CA THR A 83 7.00 -3.57 11.20
C THR A 83 7.13 -2.73 9.93
N ARG A 84 8.11 -1.83 9.89
CA ARG A 84 8.35 -0.91 8.77
C ARG A 84 9.34 -1.52 7.82
N VAL A 85 8.92 -1.80 6.60
CA VAL A 85 9.72 -2.48 5.60
C VAL A 85 9.99 -1.55 4.43
N VAL A 86 11.26 -1.42 4.08
CA VAL A 86 11.68 -0.75 2.85
C VAL A 86 12.14 -1.81 1.85
N THR A 87 11.65 -1.72 0.62
CA THR A 87 12.09 -2.60 -0.48
C THR A 87 12.76 -1.79 -1.60
N GLY A 88 13.85 -2.35 -2.14
CA GLY A 88 14.66 -1.73 -3.19
C GLY A 88 16.14 -1.74 -2.86
N ARG A 89 16.96 -1.47 -3.87
CA ARG A 89 18.42 -1.65 -3.78
C ARG A 89 19.19 -0.43 -3.27
N ARG A 90 18.57 0.74 -3.21
CA ARG A 90 19.22 1.97 -2.74
C ARG A 90 19.26 1.99 -1.23
N ASP A 91 20.42 2.33 -0.66
CA ASP A 91 20.56 2.51 0.78
C ASP A 91 19.81 3.76 1.26
N LEU A 92 19.35 3.71 2.50
CA LEU A 92 18.78 4.86 3.18
C LEU A 92 19.86 5.52 4.07
N PRO A 93 19.80 6.85 4.26
CA PRO A 93 20.59 7.55 5.24
C PRO A 93 20.52 6.90 6.63
N ALA A 94 21.58 7.00 7.40
CA ALA A 94 21.63 6.43 8.75
C ALA A 94 20.58 7.06 9.69
N ASP A 95 20.27 8.32 9.47
CA ASP A 95 19.30 9.15 10.19
C ASP A 95 17.88 9.12 9.59
N ALA A 96 17.62 8.22 8.64
CA ALA A 96 16.27 8.09 8.06
C ALA A 96 15.23 7.80 9.16
N ALA A 97 14.14 8.56 9.17
CA ALA A 97 13.08 8.48 10.19
C ALA A 97 12.46 7.06 10.33
N LEU A 98 12.52 6.27 9.27
CA LEU A 98 12.13 4.85 9.29
C LEU A 98 12.99 3.97 10.20
N ARG A 99 14.24 4.37 10.47
CA ARG A 99 15.17 3.60 11.32
C ARG A 99 14.96 3.86 12.82
N GLU A 100 14.20 4.88 13.19
CA GLU A 100 13.92 5.21 14.60
C GLU A 100 13.13 4.09 15.27
N GLY A 101 13.65 3.55 16.39
CA GLY A 101 12.97 2.53 17.19
C GLY A 101 12.94 1.13 16.55
N PRO A 102 12.30 0.16 17.20
CA PRO A 102 12.25 -1.23 16.75
C PRO A 102 11.37 -1.44 15.52
N GLY A 103 11.53 -2.59 14.85
CA GLY A 103 10.65 -3.03 13.76
C GLY A 103 10.96 -2.39 12.41
N TYR A 104 12.22 -2.10 12.10
CA TYR A 104 12.67 -1.70 10.78
C TYR A 104 13.36 -2.85 10.05
N LEU A 105 13.00 -3.06 8.78
CA LEU A 105 13.63 -4.02 7.88
C LEU A 105 13.91 -3.37 6.52
N HIS A 106 15.07 -3.68 5.93
CA HIS A 106 15.38 -3.32 4.54
C HIS A 106 15.57 -4.60 3.72
N VAL A 107 14.73 -4.75 2.70
CA VAL A 107 14.79 -5.84 1.73
C VAL A 107 15.44 -5.29 0.45
N HIS A 108 16.69 -5.66 0.19
CA HIS A 108 17.45 -5.21 -0.99
C HIS A 108 17.00 -5.92 -2.28
N SER A 109 15.70 -5.88 -2.54
CA SER A 109 15.07 -6.48 -3.70
C SER A 109 13.92 -5.61 -4.21
N HIS A 110 13.59 -5.74 -5.50
CA HIS A 110 12.36 -5.22 -6.09
C HIS A 110 11.30 -6.32 -6.25
N ASP A 111 11.62 -7.55 -5.90
CA ASP A 111 10.72 -8.69 -6.01
C ASP A 111 9.75 -8.73 -4.80
N PRO A 112 8.43 -8.61 -5.02
CA PRO A 112 7.43 -8.73 -3.96
C PRO A 112 7.47 -10.07 -3.22
N ALA A 113 7.85 -11.15 -3.88
CA ALA A 113 7.96 -12.46 -3.24
C ALA A 113 9.08 -12.48 -2.19
N ALA A 114 10.22 -11.82 -2.46
CA ALA A 114 11.30 -11.66 -1.49
C ALA A 114 10.85 -10.85 -0.26
N VAL A 115 10.00 -9.82 -0.46
CA VAL A 115 9.42 -9.05 0.65
C VAL A 115 8.52 -9.92 1.51
N LEU A 116 7.62 -10.70 0.90
CA LEU A 116 6.71 -11.58 1.65
C LEU A 116 7.44 -12.72 2.35
N ALA A 117 8.57 -13.19 1.79
CA ALA A 117 9.38 -14.24 2.41
C ALA A 117 9.99 -13.80 3.77
N VAL A 118 10.40 -12.55 3.93
CA VAL A 118 10.88 -12.02 5.22
C VAL A 118 9.73 -11.71 6.19
N LEU A 119 8.51 -11.57 5.68
CA LEU A 119 7.28 -11.30 6.44
C LEU A 119 6.42 -12.56 6.62
N ARG A 120 7.02 -13.73 6.57
CA ARG A 120 6.30 -15.02 6.63
C ARG A 120 5.43 -15.19 7.87
N ASP A 121 5.73 -14.51 8.99
CA ASP A 121 4.95 -14.59 10.23
C ASP A 121 3.85 -13.54 10.33
N ALA A 122 3.84 -12.53 9.45
CA ALA A 122 2.78 -11.55 9.36
C ALA A 122 1.47 -12.19 8.87
N LEU A 123 0.34 -11.67 9.34
CA LEU A 123 -1.00 -12.01 8.84
C LEU A 123 -1.51 -10.98 7.83
N TRP A 124 -1.15 -9.72 8.02
CA TRP A 124 -1.64 -8.61 7.22
C TRP A 124 -0.53 -7.61 6.90
N VAL A 125 -0.29 -7.43 5.61
CA VAL A 125 0.74 -6.52 5.07
C VAL A 125 0.07 -5.40 4.30
N LEU A 126 0.42 -4.15 4.62
CA LEU A 126 -0.02 -2.97 3.89
C LEU A 126 1.11 -2.49 2.98
N VAL A 127 0.85 -2.36 1.70
CA VAL A 127 1.78 -1.73 0.74
C VAL A 127 1.36 -0.29 0.55
N GLU A 128 2.16 0.64 1.07
CA GLU A 128 2.00 2.09 0.90
C GLU A 128 3.18 2.63 0.12
N GLY A 129 2.98 3.07 -1.08
CA GLY A 129 4.13 3.58 -1.82
C GLY A 129 3.74 4.20 -3.15
N GLY A 130 4.76 4.57 -3.90
CA GLY A 130 4.59 5.09 -5.25
C GLY A 130 4.15 4.02 -6.24
N PRO A 131 3.90 4.42 -7.50
CA PRO A 131 3.36 3.56 -8.54
C PRO A 131 4.17 2.29 -8.77
N SER A 132 5.50 2.39 -8.65
CA SER A 132 6.41 1.28 -8.96
C SER A 132 6.25 0.09 -8.03
N ILE A 133 6.12 0.30 -6.71
CA ILE A 133 5.96 -0.81 -5.76
C ILE A 133 4.55 -1.41 -5.88
N ILE A 134 3.52 -0.56 -5.98
CA ILE A 134 2.14 -1.04 -6.17
C ILE A 134 2.04 -1.80 -7.49
N GLY A 135 2.67 -1.29 -8.56
CA GLY A 135 2.75 -1.97 -9.85
C GLY A 135 3.46 -3.33 -9.76
N ALA A 136 4.59 -3.41 -9.06
CA ALA A 136 5.31 -4.67 -8.88
C ALA A 136 4.46 -5.73 -8.16
N PHE A 137 3.77 -5.35 -7.06
CA PHE A 137 2.85 -6.26 -6.37
C PHE A 137 1.64 -6.63 -7.24
N ALA A 138 1.11 -5.69 -8.04
CA ALA A 138 0.04 -5.97 -8.99
C ALA A 138 0.51 -6.94 -10.08
N ASP A 139 1.69 -6.72 -10.66
CA ASP A 139 2.25 -7.57 -11.71
C ASP A 139 2.63 -8.97 -11.22
N ALA A 140 3.01 -9.10 -9.94
CA ALA A 140 3.23 -10.38 -9.28
C ALA A 140 1.93 -11.08 -8.85
N ASP A 141 0.76 -10.44 -9.06
CA ASP A 141 -0.55 -10.96 -8.69
C ASP A 141 -0.74 -11.14 -7.17
N LEU A 142 -0.08 -10.28 -6.38
CA LEU A 142 0.01 -10.36 -4.93
C LEU A 142 -0.83 -9.30 -4.19
N ILE A 143 -1.69 -8.54 -4.87
CA ILE A 143 -2.65 -7.62 -4.22
C ILE A 143 -3.98 -8.35 -4.03
N ASP A 144 -4.41 -8.49 -2.78
CA ASP A 144 -5.67 -9.12 -2.38
C ASP A 144 -6.77 -8.10 -2.10
N GLU A 145 -6.38 -6.96 -1.53
CA GLU A 145 -7.29 -5.85 -1.22
C GLU A 145 -6.67 -4.52 -1.68
N ILE A 146 -7.54 -3.57 -1.97
CA ILE A 146 -7.15 -2.18 -2.23
C ILE A 146 -7.94 -1.29 -1.29
N ASP A 147 -7.23 -0.52 -0.46
CA ASP A 147 -7.77 0.59 0.32
C ASP A 147 -7.55 1.89 -0.46
N HIS A 148 -8.59 2.37 -1.12
CA HIS A 148 -8.56 3.54 -1.97
C HIS A 148 -9.19 4.74 -1.26
N TYR A 149 -8.43 5.79 -1.09
CA TYR A 149 -8.85 7.10 -0.62
C TYR A 149 -8.94 8.04 -1.80
N LEU A 150 -10.12 8.53 -2.10
CA LEU A 150 -10.43 9.37 -3.24
C LEU A 150 -10.75 10.78 -2.78
N ALA A 151 -9.89 11.72 -3.12
CA ALA A 151 -10.11 13.14 -2.84
C ALA A 151 -10.91 13.81 -3.96
N PRO A 152 -11.83 14.74 -3.65
CA PRO A 152 -12.63 15.48 -4.63
C PRO A 152 -11.81 16.62 -5.30
N ALA A 153 -10.68 16.26 -5.90
CA ALA A 153 -9.76 17.20 -6.56
C ALA A 153 -9.36 16.71 -7.95
N LEU A 154 -8.96 17.63 -8.81
CA LEU A 154 -8.42 17.34 -10.15
C LEU A 154 -7.00 17.92 -10.27
N LEU A 155 -6.07 17.14 -10.80
CA LEU A 155 -4.71 17.58 -11.12
C LEU A 155 -4.45 17.65 -12.64
N GLY A 156 -5.21 16.87 -13.44
CA GLY A 156 -5.06 16.80 -14.90
C GLY A 156 -3.81 16.03 -15.35
N ALA A 157 -2.64 16.40 -14.83
CA ALA A 157 -1.38 15.76 -15.11
C ALA A 157 -0.70 15.28 -13.81
N GLY A 158 0.38 14.51 -13.95
CA GLY A 158 1.12 13.98 -12.80
C GLY A 158 1.15 12.45 -12.74
N ALA A 159 1.73 11.91 -11.67
CA ALA A 159 1.91 10.47 -11.53
C ALA A 159 0.57 9.74 -11.31
N SER A 160 0.37 8.62 -12.01
CA SER A 160 -0.73 7.70 -11.76
C SER A 160 -0.46 6.82 -10.55
N SER A 161 -1.51 6.26 -9.95
CA SER A 161 -1.42 5.48 -8.71
C SER A 161 -0.75 4.11 -8.87
N VAL A 162 -0.80 3.51 -10.04
CA VAL A 162 -0.28 2.17 -10.31
C VAL A 162 0.59 2.18 -11.56
N GLY A 163 1.81 1.70 -11.42
CA GLY A 163 2.78 1.54 -12.50
C GLY A 163 2.91 0.09 -12.97
N ALA A 164 1.81 -0.65 -13.02
CA ALA A 164 1.79 -2.03 -13.52
C ALA A 164 2.04 -2.06 -15.04
N GLN A 165 2.81 -3.04 -15.51
CA GLN A 165 3.23 -3.15 -16.91
C GLN A 165 2.66 -4.39 -17.62
N ARG A 166 2.11 -5.36 -16.87
CA ARG A 166 1.59 -6.61 -17.44
C ARG A 166 0.18 -6.51 -18.00
N VAL A 167 -0.58 -5.46 -17.66
CA VAL A 167 -1.91 -5.23 -18.23
C VAL A 167 -1.74 -4.40 -19.49
N THR A 168 -1.87 -5.01 -20.64
CA THR A 168 -1.71 -4.38 -21.96
C THR A 168 -3.01 -4.22 -22.72
N THR A 169 -4.04 -4.97 -22.34
CA THR A 169 -5.38 -4.91 -22.93
C THR A 169 -6.45 -4.91 -21.83
N LEU A 170 -7.68 -4.51 -22.18
CA LEU A 170 -8.82 -4.58 -21.26
C LEU A 170 -9.13 -6.03 -20.82
N THR A 171 -8.78 -7.01 -21.62
CA THR A 171 -8.98 -8.44 -21.30
C THR A 171 -8.11 -8.86 -20.12
N ASP A 172 -6.92 -8.25 -19.98
CA ASP A 172 -5.95 -8.57 -18.92
C ASP A 172 -6.24 -7.83 -17.60
N LYS A 173 -7.30 -7.01 -17.56
CA LYS A 173 -7.64 -6.23 -16.37
C LYS A 173 -7.82 -7.11 -15.15
N ARG A 174 -7.30 -6.67 -14.00
CA ARG A 174 -7.55 -7.30 -12.71
C ARG A 174 -8.85 -6.75 -12.15
N VAL A 175 -9.76 -7.66 -11.79
CA VAL A 175 -11.10 -7.30 -11.30
C VAL A 175 -11.16 -7.48 -9.79
N PHE A 176 -11.67 -6.45 -9.14
CA PHE A 176 -11.95 -6.43 -7.71
C PHE A 176 -13.44 -6.16 -7.50
N ARG A 177 -13.98 -6.65 -6.39
CA ARG A 177 -15.33 -6.33 -5.94
C ARG A 177 -15.26 -5.28 -4.86
N ARG A 178 -16.13 -4.28 -4.93
CA ARG A 178 -16.31 -3.31 -3.86
C ARG A 178 -16.86 -4.02 -2.60
N ASP A 179 -16.21 -3.80 -1.47
CA ASP A 179 -16.57 -4.38 -0.17
C ASP A 179 -17.16 -3.32 0.75
N VAL A 180 -16.45 -2.20 0.94
CA VAL A 180 -16.84 -1.11 1.86
C VAL A 180 -16.77 0.22 1.12
N VAL A 181 -17.67 1.14 1.45
CA VAL A 181 -17.60 2.57 1.09
C VAL A 181 -17.87 3.37 2.35
N THR A 182 -17.03 4.36 2.64
CA THR A 182 -17.17 5.24 3.81
C THR A 182 -16.82 6.68 3.41
N GLU A 183 -17.60 7.63 3.83
CA GLU A 183 -17.29 9.06 3.74
C GLU A 183 -16.33 9.43 4.88
N LEU A 184 -15.27 10.16 4.55
CA LEU A 184 -14.24 10.63 5.49
C LEU A 184 -14.00 12.14 5.28
N GLY A 185 -14.90 12.95 5.83
CA GLY A 185 -15.02 14.35 5.48
C GLY A 185 -15.48 14.48 4.02
N ASP A 186 -14.73 15.21 3.20
CA ASP A 186 -15.02 15.34 1.76
C ASP A 186 -14.45 14.17 0.94
N ASP A 187 -13.59 13.33 1.51
CA ASP A 187 -12.98 12.19 0.82
C ASP A 187 -13.89 10.96 0.86
N LEU A 188 -13.73 10.07 -0.12
CA LEU A 188 -14.30 8.73 -0.08
C LEU A 188 -13.21 7.70 0.20
N TYR A 189 -13.46 6.81 1.16
CA TYR A 189 -12.72 5.58 1.32
C TYR A 189 -13.50 4.43 0.71
N VAL A 190 -12.82 3.65 -0.15
CA VAL A 190 -13.40 2.45 -0.76
C VAL A 190 -12.44 1.29 -0.59
N ARG A 191 -12.90 0.22 0.07
CA ARG A 191 -12.19 -1.06 0.08
C ARG A 191 -12.69 -1.94 -1.05
N TYR A 192 -11.75 -2.44 -1.82
CA TYR A 192 -12.00 -3.46 -2.85
C TYR A 192 -11.30 -4.76 -2.46
N ARG A 193 -11.97 -5.88 -2.70
CA ARG A 193 -11.42 -7.23 -2.53
C ARG A 193 -11.29 -7.92 -3.86
N ARG A 194 -10.20 -8.61 -4.04
CA ARG A 194 -10.01 -9.48 -5.18
C ARG A 194 -11.00 -10.64 -5.11
N GLN A 195 -11.65 -10.96 -6.24
CA GLN A 195 -12.37 -12.20 -6.38
C GLN A 195 -11.37 -13.32 -6.62
N LEU A 196 -10.97 -13.98 -5.56
CA LEU A 196 -10.26 -15.25 -5.66
C LEU A 196 -11.33 -16.26 -6.07
N GLY A 197 -11.27 -16.75 -7.31
CA GLY A 197 -12.19 -17.79 -7.77
C GLY A 197 -12.12 -18.98 -6.83
N ASP A 198 -13.28 -19.52 -6.47
CA ASP A 198 -13.37 -20.79 -5.73
C ASP A 198 -12.65 -21.87 -6.53
N GLY A 199 -11.38 -22.11 -6.23
CA GLY A 199 -10.64 -23.31 -6.60
C GLY A 199 -10.57 -23.70 -8.08
N ALA A 200 -10.64 -22.79 -9.05
CA ALA A 200 -10.48 -23.11 -10.46
C ALA A 200 -9.21 -22.49 -11.06
N GLY A 201 -8.15 -23.29 -11.05
CA GLY A 201 -7.14 -23.30 -12.09
C GLY A 201 -6.17 -22.13 -12.17
N PHE A 202 -5.08 -22.21 -11.41
CA PHE A 202 -3.79 -21.69 -11.88
C PHE A 202 -3.46 -22.40 -13.21
N ARG A 203 -3.87 -21.82 -14.34
CA ARG A 203 -3.33 -22.24 -15.63
C ARG A 203 -2.03 -21.48 -15.83
N ALA A 204 -0.92 -22.16 -15.51
CA ALA A 204 0.38 -21.79 -16.03
C ALA A 204 0.32 -21.85 -17.58
N ARG A 205 0.65 -20.75 -18.22
CA ARG A 205 1.13 -20.70 -19.61
C ARG A 205 2.42 -19.93 -19.65
#